data_35c184b25b0924071d9ed1a28b8b2665
#
_entry.id   35c184b25b0924071d9ed1a28b8b2665
#
_cell.length_a   1.000
_cell.length_b   1.000
_cell.length_c   1.000
_cell.angle_alpha   90.00
_cell.angle_beta   90.00
_cell.angle_gamma   90.00
#
_symmetry.space_group_name_H-M   'P 1'
#
loop_
_entity.id
_entity.type
_entity.pdbx_description
1 polymer ?
#
loop_
_entity_poly.entity_id
_entity_poly.type
_entity_poly.pdbx_seq_one_letter_code
_entity_poly.pdbx_strand_id
1 'polypeptide(L)'
;MKKLLEFLRNERLNKCLKQAYLAEKLGVDESTISRWESGQTVMTFLQIENYASALEIDVYEMFAFLASNGEDFPKPIAEVHLEVYTQGAYNSLMQYLANSEMDITIKSTKLKRWK
;
A
#
# COMPACT_ATOMS: atom_id res chain seq x y z
N MET A 1 9.84 -14.66 -3.78
CA MET A 1 10.23 -14.33 -2.38
C MET A 1 11.48 -13.46 -2.27
N LYS A 2 12.51 -13.74 -3.07
CA LYS A 2 13.75 -12.96 -2.99
C LYS A 2 13.53 -11.46 -3.19
N LYS A 3 12.76 -11.06 -4.20
CA LYS A 3 12.46 -9.65 -4.47
C LYS A 3 11.68 -8.99 -3.33
N LEU A 4 10.75 -9.72 -2.73
CA LEU A 4 9.98 -9.24 -1.59
C LEU A 4 10.90 -8.97 -0.39
N LEU A 5 11.77 -9.90 -0.08
CA LEU A 5 12.70 -9.77 1.04
C LEU A 5 13.66 -8.60 0.85
N GLU A 6 14.18 -8.45 -0.37
CA GLU A 6 15.03 -7.31 -0.72
C GLU A 6 14.29 -5.99 -0.57
N PHE A 7 13.04 -5.93 -1.03
CA PHE A 7 12.20 -4.75 -0.90
C PHE A 7 12.01 -4.36 0.56
N LEU A 8 11.59 -5.30 1.40
CA LEU A 8 11.34 -5.03 2.81
C LEU A 8 12.61 -4.58 3.55
N ARG A 9 13.71 -5.28 3.29
CA ARG A 9 15.00 -4.92 3.89
C ARG A 9 15.44 -3.52 3.46
N ASN A 10 15.34 -3.21 2.17
CA ASN A 10 15.74 -1.90 1.65
C ASN A 10 14.88 -0.78 2.23
N GLU A 11 13.58 -0.99 2.37
CA GLU A 11 12.70 -0.02 3.00
C GLU A 11 13.06 0.20 4.48
N ARG A 12 13.41 -0.86 5.19
CA ARG A 12 13.89 -0.74 6.57
C ARG A 12 15.15 0.11 6.63
N LEU A 13 16.12 -0.19 5.77
CA LEU A 13 17.40 0.53 5.73
C LEU A 13 17.20 1.99 5.31
N ASN A 14 16.32 2.26 4.35
CA ASN A 14 16.02 3.61 3.91
C ASN A 14 15.40 4.46 5.03
N LYS A 15 14.68 3.83 5.93
CA LYS A 15 14.09 4.50 7.11
C LYS A 15 15.06 4.56 8.30
N CYS A 16 16.30 4.08 8.12
CA CYS A 16 17.33 4.04 9.15
C CYS A 16 16.90 3.24 10.38
N LEU A 17 16.11 2.18 10.19
CA LEU A 17 15.63 1.33 11.27
C LEU A 17 16.49 0.09 11.40
N LYS A 18 16.76 -0.28 12.66
CA LYS A 18 17.52 -1.50 12.98
C LYS A 18 16.60 -2.71 13.07
N GLN A 19 17.15 -3.90 12.84
CA GLN A 19 16.41 -5.15 13.04
C GLN A 19 15.84 -5.25 14.46
N ALA A 20 16.58 -4.80 15.46
CA ALA A 20 16.13 -4.79 16.84
C ALA A 20 14.86 -3.96 17.05
N TYR A 21 14.74 -2.83 16.37
CA TYR A 21 13.53 -1.99 16.42
C TYR A 21 12.31 -2.75 15.90
N LEU A 22 12.45 -3.40 14.75
CA LEU A 22 11.35 -4.19 14.18
C LEU A 22 11.00 -5.39 15.05
N ALA A 23 12.02 -6.05 15.60
CA ALA A 23 11.81 -7.19 16.48
C ALA A 23 10.96 -6.80 17.70
N GLU A 24 11.28 -5.69 18.32
CA GLU A 24 10.52 -5.15 19.45
C GLU A 24 9.09 -4.82 19.04
N LYS A 25 8.94 -4.13 17.92
CA LYS A 25 7.62 -3.70 17.43
C LYS A 25 6.73 -4.88 17.03
N LEU A 26 7.31 -5.95 16.52
CA LEU A 26 6.59 -7.15 16.08
C LEU A 26 6.48 -8.22 17.15
N GLY A 27 7.13 -8.03 18.30
CA GLY A 27 7.09 -9.01 19.38
C GLY A 27 7.86 -10.30 19.08
N VAL A 28 8.92 -10.22 18.30
CA VAL A 28 9.77 -11.36 17.93
C VAL A 28 11.23 -11.06 18.29
N ASP A 29 12.08 -12.09 18.22
CA ASP A 29 13.52 -11.90 18.43
C ASP A 29 14.19 -11.25 17.20
N GLU A 30 15.26 -10.52 17.45
CA GLU A 30 16.06 -9.92 16.38
C GLU A 30 16.58 -10.98 15.40
N SER A 31 16.95 -12.15 15.90
CA SER A 31 17.38 -13.27 15.08
C SER A 31 16.29 -13.76 14.14
N THR A 32 15.02 -13.62 14.53
CA THR A 32 13.87 -13.94 13.67
C THR A 32 13.81 -13.00 12.48
N ILE A 33 13.95 -11.69 12.71
CA ILE A 33 14.00 -10.69 11.64
C ILE A 33 15.15 -11.00 10.68
N SER A 34 16.32 -11.29 11.22
CA SER A 34 17.50 -11.63 10.42
C SER A 34 17.25 -12.84 9.52
N ARG A 35 16.61 -13.89 10.06
CA ARG A 35 16.29 -15.10 9.31
C ARG A 35 15.25 -14.85 8.22
N TRP A 36 14.27 -14.00 8.49
CA TRP A 36 13.30 -13.60 7.48
C TRP A 36 13.98 -12.86 6.33
N GLU A 37 14.80 -11.85 6.65
CA GLU A 37 15.46 -11.02 5.64
C GLU A 37 16.48 -11.80 4.80
N SER A 38 17.10 -12.81 5.38
CA SER A 38 18.06 -13.67 4.66
C SER A 38 17.41 -14.81 3.86
N GLY A 39 16.11 -15.04 4.07
CA GLY A 39 15.39 -16.13 3.41
C GLY A 39 15.55 -17.48 4.07
N GLN A 40 16.20 -17.56 5.24
CA GLN A 40 16.35 -18.83 5.97
C GLN A 40 15.01 -19.37 6.48
N THR A 41 14.08 -18.45 6.83
CA THR A 41 12.75 -18.80 7.28
C THR A 41 11.73 -18.09 6.40
N VAL A 42 10.72 -18.83 5.93
CA VAL A 42 9.65 -18.27 5.10
C VAL A 42 8.66 -17.54 6.00
N MET A 43 8.35 -16.30 5.65
CA MET A 43 7.30 -15.54 6.33
C MET A 43 5.92 -15.98 5.85
N THR A 44 4.97 -16.06 6.81
CA THR A 44 3.56 -16.18 6.47
C THR A 44 3.05 -14.84 5.91
N PHE A 45 1.89 -14.86 5.24
CA PHE A 45 1.27 -13.61 4.75
C PHE A 45 1.05 -12.61 5.89
N LEU A 46 0.57 -13.07 7.04
CA LEU A 46 0.35 -12.20 8.18
C LEU A 46 1.65 -11.57 8.69
N GLN A 47 2.74 -12.32 8.70
CA GLN A 47 4.05 -11.80 9.09
C GLN A 47 4.55 -10.74 8.11
N ILE A 48 4.35 -10.95 6.82
CA ILE A 48 4.68 -9.98 5.78
C ILE A 48 3.87 -8.70 5.97
N GLU A 49 2.57 -8.83 6.20
CA GLU A 49 1.68 -7.71 6.45
C GLU A 49 2.11 -6.93 7.69
N ASN A 50 2.44 -7.62 8.78
CA ASN A 50 2.89 -6.98 10.01
C ASN A 50 4.23 -6.27 9.82
N TYR A 51 5.16 -6.87 9.09
CA TYR A 51 6.45 -6.26 8.77
C TYR A 51 6.24 -4.97 7.96
N ALA A 52 5.45 -5.03 6.90
CA ALA A 52 5.14 -3.87 6.07
C ALA A 52 4.43 -2.78 6.89
N SER A 53 3.48 -3.15 7.73
CA SER A 53 2.76 -2.22 8.59
C SER A 53 3.71 -1.50 9.58
N ALA A 54 4.68 -2.22 10.12
CA ALA A 54 5.69 -1.63 11.01
C ALA A 54 6.55 -0.57 10.30
N LEU A 55 6.70 -0.69 8.98
CA LEU A 55 7.40 0.28 8.14
C LEU A 55 6.46 1.34 7.54
N GLU A 56 5.19 1.31 7.91
CA GLU A 56 4.16 2.19 7.35
C GLU A 56 4.00 2.04 5.84
N ILE A 57 4.14 0.82 5.34
CA ILE A 57 3.98 0.48 3.93
C ILE A 57 2.63 -0.22 3.75
N ASP A 58 1.85 0.24 2.77
CA ASP A 58 0.63 -0.46 2.36
C ASP A 58 1.01 -1.75 1.65
N VAL A 59 0.54 -2.89 2.19
CA VAL A 59 0.88 -4.20 1.66
C VAL A 59 0.39 -4.40 0.22
N TYR A 60 -0.74 -3.82 -0.13
CA TYR A 60 -1.29 -3.92 -1.49
C TYR A 60 -0.45 -3.14 -2.49
N GLU A 61 -0.01 -1.93 -2.12
CA GLU A 61 0.91 -1.14 -2.94
C GLU A 61 2.24 -1.85 -3.13
N MET A 62 2.74 -2.48 -2.08
CA MET A 62 3.97 -3.27 -2.14
C MET A 62 3.83 -4.44 -3.13
N PHE A 63 2.75 -5.20 -3.06
CA PHE A 63 2.54 -6.31 -3.98
C PHE A 63 2.33 -5.84 -5.41
N ALA A 64 1.64 -4.72 -5.61
CA ALA A 64 1.48 -4.11 -6.94
C ALA A 64 2.83 -3.71 -7.53
N PHE A 65 3.69 -3.07 -6.72
CA PHE A 65 5.04 -2.70 -7.12
C PHE A 65 5.86 -3.94 -7.53
N LEU A 66 5.82 -4.99 -6.71
CA LEU A 66 6.55 -6.24 -6.99
C LEU A 66 6.00 -6.96 -8.22
N ALA A 67 4.70 -6.92 -8.45
CA ALA A 67 4.07 -7.54 -9.60
C ALA A 67 4.46 -6.83 -10.91
N SER A 68 4.81 -5.55 -10.86
CA SER A 68 5.30 -4.79 -12.02
C SER A 68 6.79 -4.95 -12.27
N ASN A 69 7.45 -5.88 -11.62
CA ASN A 69 8.91 -6.08 -11.67
C ASN A 69 9.71 -4.87 -11.16
N GLY A 70 9.12 -4.13 -10.22
CA GLY A 70 9.76 -2.98 -9.62
C GLY A 70 9.61 -1.68 -10.40
N GLU A 71 8.73 -1.65 -11.41
CA GLU A 71 8.39 -0.40 -12.08
C GLU A 71 7.47 0.43 -11.19
N ASP A 72 7.73 1.72 -11.12
CA ASP A 72 6.89 2.61 -10.35
C ASP A 72 5.54 2.81 -11.05
N PHE A 73 4.46 2.52 -10.33
CA PHE A 73 3.15 2.94 -10.77
C PHE A 73 3.01 4.45 -10.55
N PRO A 74 2.32 5.14 -11.45
CA PRO A 74 2.00 6.54 -11.20
C PRO A 74 1.27 6.66 -9.86
N LYS A 75 1.82 7.48 -8.96
CA LYS A 75 1.17 7.74 -7.68
C LYS A 75 0.31 8.99 -7.80
N PRO A 76 -0.90 8.98 -7.21
CA PRO A 76 -1.71 10.19 -7.23
C PRO A 76 -1.02 11.31 -6.44
N ILE A 77 -1.10 12.53 -6.97
CA ILE A 77 -0.60 13.73 -6.28
C ILE A 77 -1.54 14.09 -5.14
N ALA A 78 -2.83 13.83 -5.32
CA ALA A 78 -3.86 14.16 -4.34
C ALA A 78 -5.03 13.21 -4.45
N GLU A 79 -5.67 12.95 -3.30
CA GLU A 79 -6.94 12.25 -3.24
C GLU A 79 -7.99 13.25 -2.77
N VAL A 80 -9.13 13.28 -3.46
CA VAL A 80 -10.22 14.20 -3.16
C VAL A 80 -11.49 13.43 -2.86
N HIS A 81 -12.10 13.73 -1.72
CA HIS A 81 -13.41 13.21 -1.36
C HIS A 81 -14.47 14.23 -1.69
N LEU A 82 -15.48 13.79 -2.45
CA LEU A 82 -16.62 14.64 -2.82
C LEU A 82 -17.90 13.99 -2.32
N GLU A 83 -18.75 14.81 -1.70
CA GLU A 83 -20.10 14.41 -1.33
C GLU A 83 -21.09 15.09 -2.27
N VAL A 84 -21.98 14.29 -2.84
CA VAL A 84 -22.95 14.77 -3.81
C VAL A 84 -24.35 14.51 -3.27
N TYR A 85 -25.19 15.53 -3.24
CA TYR A 85 -26.47 15.49 -2.54
C TYR A 85 -27.66 15.21 -3.43
N THR A 86 -27.49 15.26 -4.76
CA THR A 86 -28.58 14.98 -5.69
C THR A 86 -28.12 14.01 -6.78
N GLN A 87 -29.06 13.24 -7.33
CA GLN A 87 -28.76 12.33 -8.42
C GLN A 87 -28.32 13.09 -9.69
N GLY A 88 -28.92 14.26 -9.92
CA GLY A 88 -28.54 15.10 -11.06
C GLY A 88 -27.11 15.59 -10.97
N ALA A 89 -26.69 16.05 -9.78
CA ALA A 89 -25.32 16.50 -9.55
C ALA A 89 -24.33 15.32 -9.70
N TYR A 90 -24.69 14.15 -9.21
CA TYR A 90 -23.88 12.94 -9.38
C TYR A 90 -23.68 12.60 -10.85
N ASN A 91 -24.76 12.58 -11.61
CA ASN A 91 -24.72 12.25 -13.05
C ASN A 91 -23.86 13.27 -13.81
N SER A 92 -24.02 14.56 -13.50
CA SER A 92 -23.26 15.64 -14.14
C SER A 92 -21.77 15.52 -13.82
N LEU A 93 -21.41 15.21 -12.56
CA LEU A 93 -20.04 15.03 -12.14
C LEU A 93 -19.40 13.83 -12.86
N MET A 94 -20.09 12.69 -12.91
CA MET A 94 -19.59 11.49 -13.57
C MET A 94 -19.38 11.72 -15.06
N GLN A 95 -20.31 12.42 -15.72
CA GLN A 95 -20.20 12.76 -17.13
C GLN A 95 -19.03 13.70 -17.40
N TYR A 96 -18.84 14.70 -16.55
CA TYR A 96 -17.70 15.62 -16.63
C TYR A 96 -16.38 14.87 -16.52
N LEU A 97 -16.23 13.99 -15.53
CA LEU A 97 -15.01 13.21 -15.31
C LEU A 97 -14.75 12.24 -16.47
N ALA A 98 -15.80 11.62 -17.01
CA ALA A 98 -15.68 10.68 -18.12
C ALA A 98 -15.22 11.36 -19.42
N ASN A 99 -15.62 12.64 -19.62
CA ASN A 99 -15.27 13.41 -20.81
C ASN A 99 -14.02 14.27 -20.63
N SER A 100 -13.43 14.23 -19.44
CA SER A 100 -12.25 15.03 -19.11
C SER A 100 -10.99 14.41 -19.70
N GLU A 101 -10.09 15.23 -20.20
CA GLU A 101 -8.75 14.81 -20.60
C GLU A 101 -7.79 14.78 -19.39
N MET A 102 -8.31 15.04 -18.20
CA MET A 102 -7.51 15.02 -16.99
C MET A 102 -7.20 13.60 -16.55
N ASP A 103 -6.02 13.44 -15.99
CA ASP A 103 -5.54 12.15 -15.49
C ASP A 103 -6.13 11.87 -14.11
N ILE A 104 -7.38 11.44 -14.10
CA ILE A 104 -8.16 11.17 -12.88
C ILE A 104 -8.62 9.72 -12.87
N THR A 105 -8.42 9.05 -11.75
CA THR A 105 -8.91 7.70 -11.52
C THR A 105 -9.99 7.72 -10.43
N ILE A 106 -11.14 7.11 -10.74
CA ILE A 106 -12.21 6.96 -9.76
C ILE A 106 -12.00 5.61 -9.07
N LYS A 107 -11.63 5.63 -7.78
CA LYS A 107 -11.36 4.41 -7.02
C LYS A 107 -12.62 3.73 -6.52
N SER A 108 -13.59 4.51 -6.04
CA SER A 108 -14.84 3.96 -5.56
C SER A 108 -15.94 5.02 -5.58
N THR A 109 -17.16 4.56 -5.83
CA THR A 109 -18.35 5.36 -5.64
C THR A 109 -19.30 4.63 -4.72
N LYS A 110 -19.85 5.36 -3.74
CA LYS A 110 -20.84 4.82 -2.82
C LYS A 110 -22.09 5.65 -2.91
N LEU A 111 -23.17 5.03 -3.37
CA LEU A 111 -24.47 5.67 -3.36
C LEU A 111 -25.10 5.47 -1.97
N LYS A 112 -25.36 6.58 -1.30
CA LYS A 112 -26.06 6.56 -0.03
C LYS A 112 -27.56 6.57 -0.30
N ARG A 113 -28.27 5.65 0.36
CA ARG A 113 -29.73 5.63 0.27
C ARG A 113 -30.30 6.65 1.23
N TRP A 114 -31.22 7.46 0.72
CA TRP A 114 -32.02 8.34 1.52
C TRP A 114 -33.21 7.58 2.08
N LYS A 115 -33.48 7.82 3.34
CA LYS A 115 -34.72 7.36 3.96
C LYS A 115 -35.73 8.51 4.03
#